data_9919c4eaa1eab7f142606e9feb080e17
#
_entry.id   9919c4eaa1eab7f142606e9feb080e17
#
_cell.length_a   1.000
_cell.length_b   1.000
_cell.length_c   1.000
_cell.angle_alpha   90.00
_cell.angle_beta   90.00
_cell.angle_gamma   90.00
#
_symmetry.space_group_name_H-M   'P 1'
#
loop_
_entity.id
_entity.type
_entity.pdbx_description
1 polymer ?
#
loop_
_entity_poly.entity_id
_entity_poly.type
_entity_poly.pdbx_seq_one_letter_code
_entity_poly.pdbx_strand_id
1 'polypeptide(L)'
;MRYKISAYSIQELGQRGNQEDSIYPPFSEKPLTGSLFILCDGMGGHAAGEIASQTVCDTMSNYIKEHPREDGLFDEDDFSAALEAAYDALDLRDTGDEKKMGTTLTFVKFHEGGCFTAHIGDSRIYHIRPSERRILHVSRDHSLVNDLIELGELTPEEAKNSRQKNVITRAMQPNQGSRAKADCLNLTDLKAGDYLYMCSDGMLEDMEDRELVNILSLSQPDLKKIGVIKGATKDNKDNHSAFLIRIVSQVERVSKVDEEDSIQSPDKSISKRHSFWMIALIILFLIIGMFFFSSRLFFCN
;
A
#
# COMPACT_ATOMS: atom_id res chain seq x y z
N MET A 1 -0.45 10.60 1.58
CA MET A 1 -0.51 9.48 0.61
C MET A 1 -1.01 10.00 -0.73
N ARG A 2 -0.23 9.80 -1.78
CA ARG A 2 -0.50 10.30 -3.15
C ARG A 2 -1.76 9.70 -3.80
N TYR A 3 -2.18 8.52 -3.38
CA TYR A 3 -3.29 7.80 -3.97
C TYR A 3 -4.42 7.58 -2.97
N LYS A 4 -5.67 7.77 -3.40
CA LYS A 4 -6.85 7.26 -2.73
C LYS A 4 -7.13 5.87 -3.31
N ILE A 5 -7.26 4.88 -2.45
CA ILE A 5 -7.49 3.49 -2.85
C ILE A 5 -8.77 2.93 -2.21
N SER A 6 -9.27 1.85 -2.77
CA SER A 6 -10.30 0.98 -2.20
C SER A 6 -9.90 -0.46 -2.46
N ALA A 7 -9.82 -1.28 -1.43
CA ALA A 7 -9.39 -2.66 -1.56
C ALA A 7 -10.39 -3.63 -0.96
N TYR A 8 -10.37 -4.85 -1.47
CA TYR A 8 -11.10 -6.01 -0.94
C TYR A 8 -10.13 -7.16 -0.75
N SER A 9 -10.40 -8.02 0.22
CA SER A 9 -9.62 -9.22 0.49
C SER A 9 -10.41 -10.49 0.24
N ILE A 10 -9.68 -11.53 -0.14
CA ILE A 10 -10.12 -12.93 -0.17
C ILE A 10 -9.19 -13.67 0.76
N GLN A 11 -9.71 -14.57 1.58
CA GLN A 11 -8.94 -15.51 2.38
C GLN A 11 -9.80 -16.76 2.60
N GLU A 12 -9.51 -17.82 1.86
CA GLU A 12 -10.28 -19.04 1.85
C GLU A 12 -9.38 -20.23 2.17
N LEU A 13 -9.94 -21.19 2.87
CA LEU A 13 -9.21 -22.38 3.33
C LEU A 13 -8.90 -23.38 2.19
N GLY A 14 -9.72 -23.37 1.13
CA GLY A 14 -9.67 -24.41 0.12
C GLY A 14 -10.03 -25.79 0.70
N GLN A 15 -9.28 -26.81 0.29
CA GLN A 15 -9.45 -28.17 0.78
C GLN A 15 -8.38 -28.56 1.83
N ARG A 16 -7.65 -27.58 2.36
CA ARG A 16 -6.65 -27.79 3.41
C ARG A 16 -7.27 -27.93 4.79
N GLY A 17 -6.54 -28.50 5.72
CA GLY A 17 -7.00 -28.65 7.12
C GLY A 17 -6.78 -27.41 7.98
N ASN A 18 -5.87 -26.53 7.62
CA ASN A 18 -5.51 -25.29 8.31
C ASN A 18 -5.20 -24.18 7.31
N GLN A 19 -5.29 -22.93 7.77
CA GLN A 19 -4.95 -21.74 6.99
C GLN A 19 -3.50 -21.37 7.25
N GLU A 20 -2.65 -21.55 6.24
CA GLU A 20 -1.23 -21.20 6.29
C GLU A 20 -0.95 -19.84 5.64
N ASP A 21 -1.92 -19.26 4.90
CA ASP A 21 -1.84 -17.88 4.40
C ASP A 21 -2.12 -16.87 5.52
N SER A 22 -1.30 -15.84 5.60
CA SER A 22 -1.52 -14.68 6.48
C SER A 22 -1.58 -13.40 5.68
N ILE A 23 -2.53 -12.52 6.03
CA ILE A 23 -2.75 -11.26 5.32
C ILE A 23 -2.82 -10.06 6.27
N TYR A 24 -2.28 -8.91 5.82
CA TYR A 24 -2.46 -7.62 6.47
C TYR A 24 -2.86 -6.55 5.43
N PRO A 25 -3.94 -5.75 5.66
CA PRO A 25 -4.88 -5.80 6.78
C PRO A 25 -5.62 -7.14 6.86
N PRO A 26 -6.13 -7.53 8.04
CA PRO A 26 -6.88 -8.77 8.19
C PRO A 26 -8.12 -8.76 7.30
N PHE A 27 -8.64 -9.97 6.99
CA PHE A 27 -9.84 -10.15 6.18
C PHE A 27 -10.97 -9.24 6.63
N SER A 28 -11.65 -8.61 5.67
CA SER A 28 -12.80 -7.74 5.91
C SER A 28 -13.82 -7.84 4.78
N GLU A 29 -15.09 -7.95 5.15
CA GLU A 29 -16.20 -7.84 4.20
C GLU A 29 -16.40 -6.41 3.68
N LYS A 30 -15.85 -5.42 4.38
CA LYS A 30 -15.93 -4.00 4.01
C LYS A 30 -14.69 -3.58 3.23
N PRO A 31 -14.82 -2.57 2.35
CA PRO A 31 -13.67 -2.03 1.65
C PRO A 31 -12.59 -1.53 2.61
N LEU A 32 -11.35 -1.89 2.34
CA LEU A 32 -10.15 -1.43 3.02
C LEU A 32 -9.62 -0.16 2.35
N THR A 33 -9.08 0.77 3.13
CA THR A 33 -8.55 2.07 2.64
C THR A 33 -7.15 2.36 3.15
N GLY A 34 -6.49 1.38 3.76
CA GLY A 34 -5.13 1.51 4.27
C GLY A 34 -4.08 1.69 3.17
N SER A 35 -2.84 2.01 3.56
CA SER A 35 -1.73 2.21 2.64
C SER A 35 -0.76 1.03 2.59
N LEU A 36 -0.93 0.02 3.42
CA LEU A 36 -0.05 -1.14 3.56
C LEU A 36 -0.85 -2.42 3.38
N PHE A 37 -0.36 -3.31 2.51
CA PHE A 37 -0.89 -4.63 2.26
C PHE A 37 0.26 -5.64 2.24
N ILE A 38 0.10 -6.74 2.96
CA ILE A 38 1.06 -7.83 3.04
C ILE A 38 0.28 -9.13 2.88
N LEU A 39 0.82 -10.07 2.10
CA LEU A 39 0.32 -11.42 1.99
C LEU A 39 1.52 -12.35 2.06
N CYS A 40 1.42 -13.33 2.93
CA CYS A 40 2.41 -14.36 3.21
C CYS A 40 1.75 -15.72 3.05
N ASP A 41 2.30 -16.58 2.20
CA ASP A 41 1.88 -17.96 2.01
C ASP A 41 2.85 -18.87 2.77
N GLY A 42 2.32 -19.54 3.79
CA GLY A 42 3.10 -20.34 4.71
C GLY A 42 3.37 -21.74 4.21
N MET A 43 4.60 -22.19 4.35
CA MET A 43 5.01 -23.54 3.98
C MET A 43 5.67 -24.26 5.14
N GLY A 44 5.40 -25.55 5.28
CA GLY A 44 6.01 -26.35 6.33
C GLY A 44 5.23 -27.64 6.60
N GLY A 45 5.58 -28.33 7.67
CA GLY A 45 4.82 -29.46 8.18
C GLY A 45 3.97 -29.03 9.38
N HIS A 46 2.75 -29.60 9.53
CA HIS A 46 1.82 -29.27 10.62
C HIS A 46 1.49 -27.77 10.68
N ALA A 47 1.60 -27.11 11.84
CA ALA A 47 1.33 -25.69 12.02
C ALA A 47 2.51 -24.77 11.64
N ALA A 48 3.60 -25.29 11.08
CA ALA A 48 4.83 -24.54 10.88
C ALA A 48 4.67 -23.42 9.82
N GLY A 49 3.90 -23.67 8.75
CA GLY A 49 3.59 -22.68 7.72
C GLY A 49 2.77 -21.51 8.27
N GLU A 50 1.73 -21.81 9.03
CA GLU A 50 0.89 -20.81 9.71
C GLU A 50 1.71 -19.91 10.63
N ILE A 51 2.61 -20.50 11.46
CA ILE A 51 3.48 -19.75 12.36
C ILE A 51 4.42 -18.83 11.56
N ALA A 52 5.00 -19.33 10.48
CA ALA A 52 5.93 -18.56 9.67
C ALA A 52 5.25 -17.36 9.01
N SER A 53 4.14 -17.60 8.28
CA SER A 53 3.41 -16.55 7.58
C SER A 53 2.85 -15.49 8.53
N GLN A 54 2.27 -15.92 9.67
CA GLN A 54 1.75 -15.02 10.69
C GLN A 54 2.87 -14.17 11.31
N THR A 55 4.02 -14.79 11.66
CA THR A 55 5.15 -14.08 12.27
C THR A 55 5.67 -12.98 11.34
N VAL A 56 5.89 -13.29 10.05
CA VAL A 56 6.38 -12.32 9.07
C VAL A 56 5.36 -11.21 8.85
N CYS A 57 4.09 -11.56 8.62
CA CYS A 57 3.03 -10.61 8.35
C CYS A 57 2.83 -9.61 9.51
N ASP A 58 2.77 -10.11 10.75
CA ASP A 58 2.60 -9.29 11.95
C ASP A 58 3.83 -8.42 12.21
N THR A 59 5.03 -8.99 12.14
CA THR A 59 6.26 -8.25 12.44
C THR A 59 6.45 -7.11 11.45
N MET A 60 6.33 -7.36 10.14
CA MET A 60 6.48 -6.32 9.14
C MET A 60 5.41 -5.24 9.27
N SER A 61 4.13 -5.63 9.46
CA SER A 61 3.05 -4.66 9.58
C SER A 61 3.19 -3.78 10.82
N ASN A 62 3.67 -4.32 11.93
CA ASN A 62 3.90 -3.56 13.17
C ASN A 62 5.13 -2.66 13.02
N TYR A 63 6.24 -3.18 12.49
CA TYR A 63 7.44 -2.38 12.26
C TYR A 63 7.16 -1.13 11.42
N ILE A 64 6.47 -1.28 10.29
CA ILE A 64 6.11 -0.16 9.41
C ILE A 64 5.20 0.87 10.10
N LYS A 65 4.31 0.45 11.00
CA LYS A 65 3.44 1.35 11.77
C LYS A 65 4.20 2.13 12.83
N GLU A 66 5.19 1.49 13.46
CA GLU A 66 5.98 2.06 14.55
C GLU A 66 7.09 2.98 14.05
N HIS A 67 7.50 2.86 12.77
CA HIS A 67 8.56 3.65 12.16
C HIS A 67 8.05 4.45 10.94
N PRO A 68 7.07 5.37 11.13
CA PRO A 68 6.59 6.20 10.03
C PRO A 68 7.63 7.27 9.69
N ARG A 69 7.83 7.54 8.39
CA ARG A 69 8.65 8.67 7.95
C ARG A 69 7.83 9.97 7.93
N GLU A 70 8.41 11.07 8.39
CA GLU A 70 7.76 12.40 8.43
C GLU A 70 7.45 12.94 7.03
N ASP A 71 8.30 12.65 6.04
CA ASP A 71 8.11 13.05 4.64
C ASP A 71 7.02 12.24 3.91
N GLY A 72 6.51 11.19 4.55
CA GLY A 72 5.52 10.29 3.98
C GLY A 72 6.03 9.44 2.81
N LEU A 73 7.34 9.42 2.55
CA LEU A 73 7.98 8.53 1.58
C LEU A 73 8.18 7.14 2.15
N PHE A 74 8.54 6.22 1.29
CA PHE A 74 8.92 4.85 1.63
C PHE A 74 9.84 4.32 0.53
N ASP A 75 10.94 3.71 0.91
CA ASP A 75 11.95 3.21 -0.01
C ASP A 75 12.46 1.81 0.39
N GLU A 76 13.51 1.35 -0.30
CA GLU A 76 14.10 0.03 -0.10
C GLU A 76 14.81 -0.08 1.26
N ASP A 77 15.33 1.00 1.81
CA ASP A 77 15.96 0.98 3.13
C ASP A 77 14.91 0.78 4.23
N ASP A 78 13.77 1.48 4.15
CA ASP A 78 12.63 1.30 5.06
C ASP A 78 12.10 -0.14 5.01
N PHE A 79 11.95 -0.68 3.78
CA PHE A 79 11.52 -2.05 3.57
C PHE A 79 12.53 -3.05 4.13
N SER A 80 13.83 -2.86 3.86
CA SER A 80 14.89 -3.77 4.30
C SER A 80 14.97 -3.84 5.81
N ALA A 81 14.79 -2.71 6.51
CA ALA A 81 14.76 -2.69 7.97
C ALA A 81 13.57 -3.51 8.52
N ALA A 82 12.39 -3.39 7.93
CA ALA A 82 11.23 -4.20 8.31
C ALA A 82 11.42 -5.68 7.98
N LEU A 83 12.04 -6.00 6.85
CA LEU A 83 12.35 -7.37 6.43
C LEU A 83 13.35 -8.03 7.39
N GLU A 84 14.41 -7.32 7.79
CA GLU A 84 15.38 -7.83 8.78
C GLU A 84 14.71 -8.10 10.12
N ALA A 85 13.85 -7.21 10.61
CA ALA A 85 13.08 -7.44 11.84
C ALA A 85 12.18 -8.68 11.73
N ALA A 86 11.58 -8.93 10.56
CA ALA A 86 10.77 -10.13 10.32
C ALA A 86 11.60 -11.41 10.31
N TYR A 87 12.82 -11.38 9.74
CA TYR A 87 13.75 -12.51 9.80
C TYR A 87 14.20 -12.80 11.24
N ASP A 88 14.54 -11.75 12.00
CA ASP A 88 14.93 -11.91 13.42
C ASP A 88 13.78 -12.54 14.24
N ALA A 89 12.55 -12.11 13.99
CA ALA A 89 11.38 -12.69 14.65
C ALA A 89 11.15 -14.16 14.22
N LEU A 90 11.40 -14.48 12.96
CA LEU A 90 11.26 -15.84 12.44
C LEU A 90 12.35 -16.76 13.01
N ASP A 91 13.60 -16.28 13.13
CA ASP A 91 14.71 -17.01 13.74
C ASP A 91 14.38 -17.44 15.18
N LEU A 92 13.68 -16.59 15.94
CA LEU A 92 13.22 -16.89 17.29
C LEU A 92 12.11 -17.95 17.35
N ARG A 93 11.46 -18.27 16.24
CA ARG A 93 10.41 -19.29 16.14
C ARG A 93 10.92 -20.65 15.66
N ASP A 94 12.19 -20.76 15.31
CA ASP A 94 12.78 -22.02 14.85
C ASP A 94 12.71 -23.09 15.95
N THR A 95 12.04 -24.17 15.66
CA THR A 95 11.92 -25.33 16.56
C THR A 95 13.04 -26.34 16.37
N GLY A 96 13.90 -26.14 15.37
CA GLY A 96 14.98 -27.07 15.01
C GLY A 96 14.50 -28.35 14.33
N ASP A 97 13.25 -28.38 13.86
CA ASP A 97 12.69 -29.52 13.14
C ASP A 97 13.40 -29.76 11.79
N GLU A 98 13.46 -31.03 11.34
CA GLU A 98 14.05 -31.38 10.05
C GLU A 98 13.38 -30.65 8.88
N LYS A 99 12.05 -30.51 8.93
CA LYS A 99 11.28 -29.75 7.96
C LYS A 99 11.10 -28.34 8.47
N LYS A 100 11.95 -27.43 7.98
CA LYS A 100 11.91 -26.02 8.36
C LYS A 100 10.60 -25.37 7.94
N MET A 101 10.10 -24.51 8.84
CA MET A 101 9.03 -23.56 8.49
C MET A 101 9.52 -22.54 7.48
N GLY A 102 8.63 -21.98 6.72
CA GLY A 102 8.95 -20.90 5.80
C GLY A 102 7.70 -20.20 5.31
N THR A 103 7.89 -19.11 4.60
CA THR A 103 6.79 -18.36 4.01
C THR A 103 7.26 -17.57 2.80
N THR A 104 6.34 -17.32 1.86
CA THR A 104 6.51 -16.29 0.85
C THR A 104 6.26 -14.91 1.46
N LEU A 105 6.51 -13.86 0.70
CA LEU A 105 6.15 -12.49 1.03
C LEU A 105 5.71 -11.77 -0.23
N THR A 106 4.54 -11.17 -0.22
CA THR A 106 4.17 -10.07 -1.13
C THR A 106 3.84 -8.84 -0.30
N PHE A 107 4.35 -7.69 -0.72
CA PHE A 107 4.31 -6.44 0.01
C PHE A 107 3.95 -5.27 -0.90
N VAL A 108 2.97 -4.47 -0.52
CA VAL A 108 2.53 -3.27 -1.22
C VAL A 108 2.36 -2.13 -0.23
N LYS A 109 3.08 -1.03 -0.44
CA LYS A 109 3.01 0.18 0.38
C LYS A 109 2.81 1.42 -0.47
N PHE A 110 1.64 2.05 -0.33
CA PHE A 110 1.38 3.36 -0.93
C PHE A 110 2.02 4.47 -0.09
N HIS A 111 2.72 5.38 -0.76
CA HIS A 111 3.43 6.48 -0.12
C HIS A 111 3.35 7.75 -0.99
N GLU A 112 3.96 8.86 -0.57
CA GLU A 112 3.91 10.13 -1.31
C GLU A 112 4.64 10.10 -2.66
N GLY A 113 5.65 9.23 -2.81
CA GLY A 113 6.41 9.07 -4.05
C GLY A 113 5.80 8.09 -5.05
N GLY A 114 4.86 7.23 -4.63
CA GLY A 114 4.31 6.18 -5.49
C GLY A 114 3.69 5.02 -4.72
N CYS A 115 3.96 3.83 -5.20
CA CYS A 115 3.59 2.58 -4.55
C CYS A 115 4.79 1.64 -4.59
N PHE A 116 5.39 1.40 -3.44
CA PHE A 116 6.48 0.43 -3.29
C PHE A 116 5.90 -0.98 -3.24
N THR A 117 6.49 -1.89 -4.02
CA THR A 117 6.14 -3.31 -4.05
C THR A 117 7.37 -4.15 -3.86
N ALA A 118 7.24 -5.26 -3.14
CA ALA A 118 8.32 -6.23 -2.97
C ALA A 118 7.77 -7.64 -2.87
N HIS A 119 8.53 -8.67 -3.31
CA HIS A 119 8.14 -10.05 -3.13
C HIS A 119 9.32 -10.99 -2.90
N ILE A 120 9.04 -12.09 -2.21
CA ILE A 120 9.89 -13.27 -2.04
C ILE A 120 8.98 -14.49 -2.22
N GLY A 121 9.32 -15.42 -3.11
CA GLY A 121 8.53 -16.63 -3.37
C GLY A 121 7.77 -16.56 -4.68
N ASP A 122 6.68 -17.30 -4.77
CA ASP A 122 5.83 -17.49 -5.95
C ASP A 122 4.40 -16.92 -5.79
N SER A 123 4.11 -16.29 -4.66
CA SER A 123 2.96 -15.38 -4.53
C SER A 123 3.18 -14.14 -5.38
N ARG A 124 2.13 -13.64 -6.04
CA ARG A 124 2.27 -12.62 -7.09
C ARG A 124 1.68 -11.27 -6.75
N ILE A 125 2.26 -10.24 -7.37
CA ILE A 125 1.75 -8.86 -7.41
C ILE A 125 1.56 -8.47 -8.87
N TYR A 126 0.33 -8.11 -9.23
CA TYR A 126 -0.03 -7.64 -10.57
C TYR A 126 -0.35 -6.15 -10.55
N HIS A 127 0.10 -5.41 -11.56
CA HIS A 127 -0.45 -4.10 -11.92
C HIS A 127 -1.27 -4.25 -13.20
N ILE A 128 -2.57 -4.05 -13.11
CA ILE A 128 -3.52 -4.26 -14.19
C ILE A 128 -4.20 -2.94 -14.53
N ARG A 129 -4.24 -2.59 -15.84
CA ARG A 129 -4.96 -1.44 -16.36
C ARG A 129 -6.15 -1.89 -17.19
N PRO A 130 -7.37 -1.92 -16.61
CA PRO A 130 -8.57 -2.41 -17.30
C PRO A 130 -8.94 -1.61 -18.56
N SER A 131 -8.68 -0.29 -18.58
CA SER A 131 -8.93 0.55 -19.76
C SER A 131 -8.16 0.13 -21.00
N GLU A 132 -7.00 -0.50 -20.82
CA GLU A 132 -6.15 -1.06 -21.88
C GLU A 132 -6.27 -2.58 -21.98
N ARG A 133 -7.04 -3.22 -21.08
CA ARG A 133 -7.17 -4.67 -20.96
C ARG A 133 -5.82 -5.38 -20.88
N ARG A 134 -4.88 -4.83 -20.08
CA ARG A 134 -3.49 -5.28 -20.00
C ARG A 134 -3.02 -5.44 -18.57
N ILE A 135 -2.17 -6.44 -18.37
CA ILE A 135 -1.23 -6.51 -17.26
C ILE A 135 -0.02 -5.64 -17.65
N LEU A 136 0.26 -4.62 -16.86
CA LEU A 136 1.42 -3.73 -17.07
C LEU A 136 2.65 -4.26 -16.38
N HIS A 137 2.46 -4.96 -15.25
CA HIS A 137 3.51 -5.62 -14.50
C HIS A 137 2.94 -6.83 -13.77
N VAL A 138 3.73 -7.87 -13.67
CA VAL A 138 3.53 -9.01 -12.78
C VAL A 138 4.88 -9.38 -12.17
N SER A 139 4.92 -9.63 -10.86
CA SER A 139 6.12 -10.12 -10.19
C SER A 139 6.48 -11.51 -10.74
N ARG A 140 7.79 -11.75 -10.88
CA ARG A 140 8.29 -13.03 -11.38
C ARG A 140 8.46 -14.00 -10.22
N ASP A 141 7.79 -15.17 -10.30
CA ASP A 141 7.90 -16.19 -9.26
C ASP A 141 9.36 -16.64 -9.09
N HIS A 142 9.82 -16.72 -7.85
CA HIS A 142 11.08 -17.35 -7.48
C HIS A 142 10.88 -18.89 -7.45
N SER A 143 10.85 -19.49 -8.63
CA SER A 143 10.61 -20.91 -8.82
C SER A 143 11.67 -21.53 -9.72
N LEU A 144 11.96 -22.82 -9.49
CA LEU A 144 12.95 -23.56 -10.27
C LEU A 144 12.65 -23.52 -11.78
N VAL A 145 11.37 -23.61 -12.16
CA VAL A 145 11.00 -23.57 -13.58
C VAL A 145 11.28 -22.20 -14.21
N ASN A 146 11.09 -21.11 -13.47
CA ASN A 146 11.42 -19.77 -13.96
C ASN A 146 12.93 -19.55 -14.05
N ASP A 147 13.71 -20.12 -13.12
CA ASP A 147 15.16 -20.06 -13.20
C ASP A 147 15.67 -20.86 -14.42
N LEU A 148 15.09 -22.02 -14.71
CA LEU A 148 15.42 -22.83 -15.90
C LEU A 148 15.01 -22.15 -17.21
N ILE A 149 13.89 -21.42 -17.24
CA ILE A 149 13.49 -20.60 -18.40
C ILE A 149 14.54 -19.51 -18.66
N GLU A 150 15.01 -18.82 -17.61
CA GLU A 150 16.02 -17.78 -17.75
C GLU A 150 17.35 -18.28 -18.26
N LEU A 151 17.73 -19.50 -17.86
CA LEU A 151 18.93 -20.18 -18.36
C LEU A 151 18.75 -20.73 -19.78
N GLY A 152 17.53 -20.69 -20.34
CA GLY A 152 17.20 -21.26 -21.65
C GLY A 152 17.12 -22.78 -21.66
N GLU A 153 17.00 -23.41 -20.49
CA GLU A 153 16.89 -24.87 -20.34
C GLU A 153 15.45 -25.39 -20.47
N LEU A 154 14.46 -24.51 -20.25
CA LEU A 154 13.03 -24.78 -20.45
C LEU A 154 12.37 -23.68 -21.25
N THR A 155 11.39 -24.07 -22.08
CA THR A 155 10.42 -23.14 -22.65
C THR A 155 9.29 -22.84 -21.65
N PRO A 156 8.56 -21.72 -21.78
CA PRO A 156 7.38 -21.45 -20.94
C PRO A 156 6.30 -22.56 -21.02
N GLU A 157 6.14 -23.21 -22.17
CA GLU A 157 5.19 -24.31 -22.35
C GLU A 157 5.62 -25.59 -21.61
N GLU A 158 6.91 -25.91 -21.61
CA GLU A 158 7.46 -27.06 -20.88
C GLU A 158 7.38 -26.80 -19.37
N ALA A 159 7.64 -25.57 -18.92
CA ALA A 159 7.55 -25.17 -17.53
C ALA A 159 6.14 -25.38 -16.94
N LYS A 160 5.08 -25.01 -17.68
CA LYS A 160 3.68 -25.21 -17.25
C LYS A 160 3.37 -26.70 -16.97
N ASN A 161 3.99 -27.61 -17.71
CA ASN A 161 3.76 -29.05 -17.61
C ASN A 161 4.80 -29.77 -16.74
N SER A 162 5.76 -29.03 -16.19
CA SER A 162 6.83 -29.59 -15.36
C SER A 162 6.28 -30.13 -14.03
N ARG A 163 6.80 -31.26 -13.58
CA ARG A 163 6.55 -31.78 -12.23
C ARG A 163 7.18 -30.92 -11.14
N GLN A 164 8.10 -30.04 -11.51
CA GLN A 164 8.84 -29.13 -10.61
C GLN A 164 8.26 -27.72 -10.63
N LYS A 165 7.09 -27.47 -11.22
CA LYS A 165 6.48 -26.15 -11.34
C LYS A 165 6.23 -25.45 -10.00
N ASN A 166 6.01 -26.24 -8.94
CA ASN A 166 5.75 -25.73 -7.58
C ASN A 166 7.01 -25.75 -6.69
N VAL A 167 8.22 -25.90 -7.26
CA VAL A 167 9.46 -25.84 -6.47
C VAL A 167 9.91 -24.41 -6.34
N ILE A 168 9.73 -23.85 -5.13
CA ILE A 168 10.14 -22.48 -4.77
C ILE A 168 11.65 -22.45 -4.54
N THR A 169 12.35 -21.49 -5.11
CA THR A 169 13.80 -21.29 -4.97
C THR A 169 14.18 -20.22 -3.96
N ARG A 170 13.23 -19.33 -3.60
CA ARG A 170 13.42 -18.32 -2.55
C ARG A 170 12.20 -18.30 -1.64
N ALA A 171 12.45 -18.42 -0.34
CA ALA A 171 11.44 -18.27 0.71
C ALA A 171 12.10 -17.69 1.96
N MET A 172 11.32 -17.05 2.82
CA MET A 172 11.76 -16.66 4.14
C MET A 172 11.73 -17.88 5.06
N GLN A 173 12.87 -18.24 5.61
CA GLN A 173 13.01 -19.37 6.55
C GLN A 173 13.89 -18.94 7.71
N PRO A 174 13.69 -19.50 8.91
CA PRO A 174 14.55 -19.21 10.05
C PRO A 174 15.96 -19.73 9.86
N ASN A 175 16.93 -19.04 10.46
CA ASN A 175 18.34 -19.45 10.54
C ASN A 175 18.96 -19.83 9.18
N GLN A 176 18.56 -19.12 8.11
CA GLN A 176 19.19 -19.29 6.80
C GLN A 176 20.62 -18.75 6.83
N GLY A 177 21.58 -19.48 6.25
CA GLY A 177 22.97 -19.03 6.11
C GLY A 177 23.10 -17.77 5.25
N SER A 178 22.16 -17.53 4.35
CA SER A 178 21.94 -16.28 3.60
C SER A 178 20.44 -16.02 3.52
N ARG A 179 20.00 -14.91 4.11
CA ARG A 179 18.60 -14.46 4.05
C ARG A 179 18.20 -14.20 2.58
N ALA A 180 17.04 -14.69 2.17
CA ALA A 180 16.55 -14.46 0.82
C ALA A 180 16.28 -12.96 0.59
N LYS A 181 16.73 -12.46 -0.56
CA LYS A 181 16.49 -11.07 -0.96
C LYS A 181 15.16 -10.95 -1.68
N ALA A 182 14.43 -9.88 -1.40
CA ALA A 182 13.22 -9.53 -2.12
C ALA A 182 13.57 -8.85 -3.46
N ASP A 183 12.72 -9.06 -4.46
CA ASP A 183 12.70 -8.24 -5.66
C ASP A 183 11.77 -7.05 -5.39
N CYS A 184 12.31 -5.83 -5.51
CA CYS A 184 11.65 -4.58 -5.17
C CYS A 184 11.36 -3.74 -6.42
N LEU A 185 10.21 -3.04 -6.43
CA LEU A 185 9.84 -2.12 -7.50
C LEU A 185 9.00 -0.96 -6.94
N ASN A 186 9.30 0.27 -7.36
CA ASN A 186 8.46 1.42 -7.05
C ASN A 186 7.60 1.79 -8.28
N LEU A 187 6.29 1.57 -8.19
CA LEU A 187 5.31 1.88 -9.22
C LEU A 187 4.92 3.36 -9.14
N THR A 188 5.24 4.13 -10.16
CA THR A 188 4.96 5.59 -10.23
C THR A 188 3.89 5.95 -11.26
N ASP A 189 3.60 5.07 -12.25
CA ASP A 189 2.56 5.25 -13.29
C ASP A 189 1.26 4.54 -12.93
N LEU A 190 0.75 4.75 -11.73
CA LEU A 190 -0.58 4.28 -11.33
C LEU A 190 -1.63 5.32 -11.72
N LYS A 191 -2.71 4.90 -12.39
CA LYS A 191 -3.82 5.75 -12.82
C LYS A 191 -5.12 5.38 -12.12
N ALA A 192 -6.03 6.34 -12.02
CA ALA A 192 -7.37 6.06 -11.54
C ALA A 192 -8.03 4.97 -12.40
N GLY A 193 -8.57 3.95 -11.76
CA GLY A 193 -9.13 2.77 -12.41
C GLY A 193 -8.16 1.60 -12.56
N ASP A 194 -6.86 1.77 -12.33
CA ASP A 194 -5.91 0.66 -12.26
C ASP A 194 -6.18 -0.19 -11.01
N TYR A 195 -5.76 -1.46 -11.09
CA TYR A 195 -5.75 -2.38 -9.97
C TYR A 195 -4.35 -2.89 -9.68
N LEU A 196 -4.04 -2.99 -8.38
CA LEU A 196 -3.03 -3.93 -7.91
C LEU A 196 -3.77 -5.16 -7.39
N TYR A 197 -3.33 -6.33 -7.84
CA TYR A 197 -3.84 -7.62 -7.37
C TYR A 197 -2.69 -8.40 -6.78
N MET A 198 -2.81 -8.74 -5.49
CA MET A 198 -1.85 -9.57 -4.77
C MET A 198 -2.52 -10.91 -4.51
N CYS A 199 -1.81 -12.02 -4.69
CA CYS A 199 -2.38 -13.34 -4.44
C CYS A 199 -1.33 -14.37 -4.06
N SER A 200 -1.73 -15.36 -3.24
CA SER A 200 -0.99 -16.61 -3.08
C SER A 200 -1.14 -17.51 -4.32
N ASP A 201 -0.31 -18.51 -4.45
CA ASP A 201 -0.30 -19.44 -5.57
C ASP A 201 -1.62 -20.23 -5.69
N GLY A 202 -2.28 -20.53 -4.55
CA GLY A 202 -3.59 -21.17 -4.53
C GLY A 202 -4.67 -20.42 -5.32
N MET A 203 -4.58 -19.08 -5.47
CA MET A 203 -5.48 -18.33 -6.35
C MET A 203 -5.27 -18.64 -7.84
N LEU A 204 -4.09 -19.12 -8.19
CA LEU A 204 -3.67 -19.35 -9.58
C LEU A 204 -3.96 -20.77 -10.08
N GLU A 205 -4.51 -21.66 -9.22
CA GLU A 205 -4.86 -23.04 -9.62
C GLU A 205 -5.89 -23.05 -10.77
N ASP A 206 -6.93 -22.23 -10.65
CA ASP A 206 -8.06 -22.16 -11.60
C ASP A 206 -8.29 -20.75 -12.19
N MET A 207 -7.41 -19.77 -11.89
CA MET A 207 -7.51 -18.40 -12.40
C MET A 207 -6.35 -18.06 -13.34
N GLU A 208 -6.65 -17.96 -14.65
CA GLU A 208 -5.67 -17.48 -15.62
C GLU A 208 -5.57 -15.94 -15.67
N ASP A 209 -4.39 -15.41 -16.01
CA ASP A 209 -4.14 -13.99 -16.18
C ASP A 209 -5.17 -13.30 -17.10
N ARG A 210 -5.53 -13.95 -18.21
CA ARG A 210 -6.52 -13.45 -19.17
C ARG A 210 -7.91 -13.34 -18.56
N GLU A 211 -8.30 -14.30 -17.75
CA GLU A 211 -9.58 -14.30 -17.06
C GLU A 211 -9.64 -13.19 -16.02
N LEU A 212 -8.61 -13.05 -15.21
CA LEU A 212 -8.47 -11.95 -14.24
C LEU A 212 -8.62 -10.58 -14.91
N VAL A 213 -7.90 -10.34 -16.02
CA VAL A 213 -8.01 -9.08 -16.80
C VAL A 213 -9.44 -8.87 -17.31
N ASN A 214 -10.10 -9.93 -17.80
CA ASN A 214 -11.48 -9.82 -18.28
C ASN A 214 -12.45 -9.44 -17.14
N ILE A 215 -12.35 -10.10 -15.98
CA ILE A 215 -13.18 -9.80 -14.81
C ILE A 215 -12.98 -8.34 -14.37
N LEU A 216 -11.73 -7.90 -14.26
CA LEU A 216 -11.41 -6.55 -13.82
C LEU A 216 -11.83 -5.47 -14.83
N SER A 217 -11.94 -5.82 -16.11
CA SER A 217 -12.40 -4.93 -17.18
C SER A 217 -13.93 -4.79 -17.27
N LEU A 218 -14.69 -5.56 -16.51
CA LEU A 218 -16.15 -5.43 -16.49
C LEU A 218 -16.57 -4.09 -15.86
N SER A 219 -17.60 -3.47 -16.42
CA SER A 219 -18.22 -2.26 -15.86
C SER A 219 -19.15 -2.62 -14.70
N GLN A 220 -18.59 -3.14 -13.61
CA GLN A 220 -19.31 -3.60 -12.41
C GLN A 220 -18.60 -3.08 -11.14
N PRO A 221 -19.35 -2.95 -10.02
CA PRO A 221 -18.74 -2.65 -8.71
C PRO A 221 -17.69 -3.70 -8.31
N ASP A 222 -16.64 -3.27 -7.62
CA ASP A 222 -15.54 -4.14 -7.20
C ASP A 222 -16.01 -5.32 -6.36
N LEU A 223 -17.02 -5.12 -5.51
CA LEU A 223 -17.62 -6.20 -4.72
C LEU A 223 -18.20 -7.34 -5.58
N LYS A 224 -18.75 -7.01 -6.77
CA LYS A 224 -19.21 -8.04 -7.70
C LYS A 224 -18.06 -8.75 -8.40
N LYS A 225 -16.99 -8.02 -8.73
CA LYS A 225 -15.76 -8.60 -9.31
C LYS A 225 -15.13 -9.61 -8.35
N ILE A 226 -15.01 -9.23 -7.06
CA ILE A 226 -14.56 -10.13 -5.99
C ILE A 226 -15.45 -11.38 -5.91
N GLY A 227 -16.77 -11.22 -5.99
CA GLY A 227 -17.70 -12.35 -5.99
C GLY A 227 -17.48 -13.31 -7.18
N VAL A 228 -17.14 -12.78 -8.35
CA VAL A 228 -16.80 -13.59 -9.53
C VAL A 228 -15.46 -14.34 -9.31
N ILE A 229 -14.44 -13.63 -8.80
CA ILE A 229 -13.14 -14.25 -8.48
C ILE A 229 -13.31 -15.37 -7.46
N LYS A 230 -13.99 -15.12 -6.33
CA LYS A 230 -14.30 -16.15 -5.31
C LYS A 230 -15.09 -17.33 -5.88
N GLY A 231 -16.01 -17.06 -6.81
CA GLY A 231 -16.77 -18.12 -7.49
C GLY A 231 -15.92 -18.99 -8.39
N ALA A 232 -14.92 -18.40 -9.06
CA ALA A 232 -13.99 -19.14 -9.93
C ALA A 232 -13.00 -19.97 -9.14
N THR A 233 -12.58 -19.52 -7.95
CA THR A 233 -11.57 -20.21 -7.12
C THR A 233 -12.14 -21.08 -6.00
N LYS A 234 -13.46 -21.21 -5.89
CA LYS A 234 -14.15 -21.89 -4.77
C LYS A 234 -13.76 -23.37 -4.58
N ASP A 235 -13.35 -24.03 -5.65
CA ASP A 235 -13.00 -25.44 -5.67
C ASP A 235 -11.48 -25.70 -5.60
N ASN A 236 -10.68 -24.61 -5.45
CA ASN A 236 -9.22 -24.70 -5.32
C ASN A 236 -8.83 -25.54 -4.11
N LYS A 237 -7.72 -26.24 -4.23
CA LYS A 237 -7.28 -27.22 -3.23
C LYS A 237 -6.47 -26.58 -2.13
N ASP A 238 -5.66 -25.59 -2.48
CA ASP A 238 -4.80 -24.90 -1.55
C ASP A 238 -5.51 -23.77 -0.81
N ASN A 239 -4.91 -23.30 0.27
CA ASN A 239 -5.23 -22.00 0.82
C ASN A 239 -5.10 -20.97 -0.29
N HIS A 240 -6.08 -20.07 -0.41
CA HIS A 240 -6.04 -19.08 -1.46
C HIS A 240 -6.49 -17.72 -0.93
N SER A 241 -5.54 -16.81 -0.96
CA SER A 241 -5.70 -15.46 -0.44
C SER A 241 -5.35 -14.41 -1.49
N ALA A 242 -6.07 -13.30 -1.47
CA ALA A 242 -5.80 -12.19 -2.39
C ALA A 242 -6.23 -10.83 -1.81
N PHE A 243 -5.59 -9.77 -2.31
CA PHE A 243 -6.07 -8.41 -2.25
C PHE A 243 -6.36 -7.90 -3.66
N LEU A 244 -7.53 -7.32 -3.85
CA LEU A 244 -7.88 -6.54 -5.02
C LEU A 244 -7.90 -5.06 -4.62
N ILE A 245 -6.89 -4.30 -5.03
CA ILE A 245 -6.66 -2.91 -4.62
C ILE A 245 -6.89 -2.01 -5.83
N ARG A 246 -7.96 -1.22 -5.81
CA ARG A 246 -8.28 -0.26 -6.87
C ARG A 246 -7.71 1.12 -6.56
N ILE A 247 -7.07 1.73 -7.54
CA ILE A 247 -6.70 3.15 -7.51
C ILE A 247 -7.96 3.97 -7.83
N VAL A 248 -8.48 4.71 -6.83
CA VAL A 248 -9.69 5.53 -6.99
C VAL A 248 -9.34 6.88 -7.62
N SER A 249 -8.31 7.54 -7.10
CA SER A 249 -7.82 8.83 -7.62
C SER A 249 -6.38 9.07 -7.19
N GLN A 250 -5.68 9.93 -7.94
CA GLN A 250 -4.47 10.58 -7.45
C GLN A 250 -4.86 11.83 -6.66
N VAL A 251 -4.17 12.10 -5.58
CA VAL A 251 -4.30 13.35 -4.83
C VAL A 251 -3.22 14.28 -5.36
N GLU A 252 -3.62 15.33 -6.09
CA GLU A 252 -2.68 16.37 -6.51
C GLU A 252 -2.16 17.09 -5.26
N ARG A 253 -0.84 17.21 -5.12
CA ARG A 253 -0.27 18.17 -4.18
C ARG A 253 -0.58 19.56 -4.74
N VAL A 254 -1.44 20.30 -4.10
CA VAL A 254 -1.44 21.75 -4.25
C VAL A 254 -0.09 22.23 -3.73
N SER A 255 0.82 22.56 -4.65
CA SER A 255 2.09 23.17 -4.29
C SER A 255 1.78 24.46 -3.58
N LYS A 256 2.18 24.61 -2.33
CA LYS A 256 2.08 25.86 -1.56
C LYS A 256 2.95 27.00 -2.14
N VAL A 257 3.48 26.82 -3.35
CA VAL A 257 4.38 27.78 -4.01
C VAL A 257 3.62 28.95 -4.63
N ASP A 258 2.29 28.82 -4.86
CA ASP A 258 1.52 29.88 -5.54
C ASP A 258 0.86 30.88 -4.59
N GLU A 259 0.98 30.73 -3.25
CA GLU A 259 0.43 31.72 -2.31
C GLU A 259 1.42 32.82 -1.88
N GLU A 260 2.73 32.68 -2.11
CA GLU A 260 3.70 33.73 -1.76
C GLU A 260 3.94 34.77 -2.85
N ASP A 261 3.62 34.49 -4.12
CA ASP A 261 3.84 35.44 -5.23
C ASP A 261 2.62 36.30 -5.57
N SER A 262 1.49 36.15 -4.90
CA SER A 262 0.32 37.04 -5.07
C SER A 262 0.18 38.10 -4.00
N ILE A 263 1.12 38.24 -3.06
CA ILE A 263 1.22 39.40 -2.21
C ILE A 263 1.95 40.52 -2.98
N GLN A 264 1.25 41.10 -3.96
CA GLN A 264 1.62 42.38 -4.47
C GLN A 264 1.70 43.33 -3.25
N SER A 265 2.88 43.88 -3.01
CA SER A 265 3.11 44.90 -2.00
C SER A 265 2.02 45.98 -2.12
N PRO A 266 1.25 46.28 -1.05
CA PRO A 266 0.27 47.35 -1.13
C PRO A 266 0.99 48.65 -1.43
N ASP A 267 0.58 49.31 -2.51
CA ASP A 267 1.05 50.62 -2.94
C ASP A 267 1.02 51.58 -1.74
N LYS A 268 2.20 51.99 -1.29
CA LYS A 268 2.40 52.89 -0.09
C LYS A 268 1.79 54.27 -0.27
N SER A 269 1.10 54.56 -1.38
CA SER A 269 0.53 55.90 -1.67
C SER A 269 -0.86 56.13 -1.05
N ILE A 270 -1.61 55.10 -0.65
CA ILE A 270 -2.99 55.22 -0.14
C ILE A 270 -3.03 55.26 1.40
N SER A 271 -2.02 54.79 2.09
CA SER A 271 -2.02 54.69 3.57
C SER A 271 -1.85 56.03 4.28
N LYS A 272 -1.26 57.06 3.66
CA LYS A 272 -1.07 58.38 4.33
C LYS A 272 -2.33 59.26 4.39
N ARG A 273 -3.32 59.01 3.53
CA ARG A 273 -4.53 59.85 3.47
C ARG A 273 -5.59 59.46 4.49
N HIS A 274 -5.73 58.21 4.81
CA HIS A 274 -6.69 57.72 5.82
C HIS A 274 -6.22 57.97 7.27
N SER A 275 -4.91 57.90 7.51
CA SER A 275 -4.36 58.16 8.82
C SER A 275 -4.53 59.64 9.22
N PHE A 276 -4.47 60.57 8.25
CA PHE A 276 -4.62 62.00 8.52
C PHE A 276 -6.07 62.37 8.91
N TRP A 277 -7.06 61.76 8.29
CA TRP A 277 -8.48 61.96 8.61
C TRP A 277 -8.90 61.37 9.95
N MET A 278 -8.34 60.26 10.35
CA MET A 278 -8.59 59.64 11.67
C MET A 278 -8.04 60.51 12.80
N ILE A 279 -6.85 61.07 12.66
CA ILE A 279 -6.24 61.97 13.66
C ILE A 279 -7.05 63.31 13.76
N ALA A 280 -7.48 63.85 12.63
CA ALA A 280 -8.31 65.04 12.59
C ALA A 280 -9.66 64.82 13.28
N LEU A 281 -10.31 63.68 13.14
CA LEU A 281 -11.57 63.33 13.84
C LEU A 281 -11.38 63.21 15.36
N ILE A 282 -10.29 62.64 15.82
CA ILE A 282 -9.99 62.50 17.27
C ILE A 282 -9.74 63.83 17.90
N ILE A 283 -9.00 64.72 17.21
CA ILE A 283 -8.77 66.12 17.72
C ILE A 283 -10.07 66.91 17.79
N LEU A 284 -10.97 66.78 16.80
CA LEU A 284 -12.27 67.46 16.80
C LEU A 284 -13.15 66.98 17.97
N PHE A 285 -13.17 65.68 18.29
CA PHE A 285 -13.90 65.09 19.42
C PHE A 285 -13.35 65.58 20.76
N LEU A 286 -12.04 65.78 20.92
CA LEU A 286 -11.41 66.28 22.11
C LEU A 286 -11.75 67.77 22.33
N ILE A 287 -11.79 68.62 21.26
CA ILE A 287 -12.15 70.04 21.32
C ILE A 287 -13.63 70.20 21.71
N ILE A 288 -14.55 69.41 21.13
CA ILE A 288 -15.98 69.46 21.47
C ILE A 288 -16.20 68.96 22.91
N GLY A 289 -15.46 67.93 23.38
CA GLY A 289 -15.52 67.47 24.77
C GLY A 289 -15.06 68.56 25.79
N MET A 290 -14.02 69.32 25.48
CA MET A 290 -13.53 70.41 26.31
C MET A 290 -14.52 71.55 26.34
N PHE A 291 -15.22 71.83 25.25
CA PHE A 291 -16.26 72.90 25.25
C PHE A 291 -17.48 72.56 26.11
N PHE A 292 -17.89 71.27 26.11
CA PHE A 292 -18.99 70.81 26.97
C PHE A 292 -18.61 70.74 28.45
N PHE A 293 -17.35 70.51 28.77
CA PHE A 293 -16.87 70.49 30.15
C PHE A 293 -16.72 71.91 30.73
N SER A 294 -16.32 72.87 29.90
CA SER A 294 -16.21 74.35 30.33
C SER A 294 -17.55 74.96 30.52
N SER A 295 -18.60 74.61 29.81
CA SER A 295 -19.94 75.17 29.95
C SER A 295 -20.71 74.60 31.18
N ARG A 296 -20.27 73.52 31.81
CA ARG A 296 -20.87 73.03 33.08
C ARG A 296 -20.28 73.64 34.32
N LEU A 297 -19.13 74.33 34.22
CA LEU A 297 -18.51 75.05 35.36
C LEU A 297 -19.04 76.51 35.59
N PHE A 298 -19.91 76.96 34.66
CA PHE A 298 -20.48 78.34 34.78
C PHE A 298 -21.95 78.39 35.27
N PHE A 299 -22.53 77.22 35.70
CA PHE A 299 -23.92 77.15 36.21
C PHE A 299 -24.01 76.55 37.61
N CYS A 300 -22.98 76.83 38.48
CA CYS A 300 -23.11 76.61 39.91
C CYS A 300 -22.45 77.80 40.59
N ASN A 301 -23.20 78.86 40.70
CA ASN A 301 -23.21 79.86 41.77
C ASN A 301 -24.57 80.53 41.80
#